data_3aa50ce514512eb9a5fd2f35bbf3688e
#
_entry.id   3aa50ce514512eb9a5fd2f35bbf3688e
#
_cell.length_a   1.000
_cell.length_b   1.000
_cell.length_c   1.000
_cell.angle_alpha   90.00
_cell.angle_beta   90.00
_cell.angle_gamma   90.00
#
_symmetry.space_group_name_H-M   'P 1'
#
loop_
_entity.id
_entity.type
_entity.pdbx_description
1 polymer ?
#
loop_
_entity_poly.entity_id
_entity_poly.type
_entity_poly.pdbx_seq_one_letter_code
_entity_poly.pdbx_strand_id
1 'polypeptide(L)'
;MGIIVCILLGLFMAFEPITDNDYFWHVVVGKWINNNHIIPSKELFSWASGESWVAHEWLNEFIMYKIGDMGCIIIMLAIFLILYVLLAKMLKLKWQKLFDFKLCYFLLMTVFFKVTGPRPYIVSLVFLAYLVYVLFSYLDNKKWAQKLIYTLPILQILWVNFHGGSSSLIYLFIIGVFMCDIFVKIFKFKPNRWNAFKLDKKQIKTLGIVLVLTILASCLNPFGPKMLL
;
A
#
# COMPACT_ATOMS: atom_id res chain seq x y z
N MET A 1 17.71 0.77 -24.83
CA MET A 1 16.55 1.41 -25.48
C MET A 1 15.33 1.48 -24.55
N GLY A 2 14.81 0.39 -23.97
CA GLY A 2 13.60 0.41 -23.14
C GLY A 2 13.63 1.34 -21.90
N ILE A 3 14.76 1.43 -21.20
CA ILE A 3 14.89 2.34 -20.02
C ILE A 3 14.80 3.81 -20.45
N ILE A 4 15.41 4.17 -21.57
CA ILE A 4 15.37 5.57 -22.10
C ILE A 4 13.94 5.91 -22.48
N VAL A 5 13.22 5.03 -23.16
CA VAL A 5 11.81 5.23 -23.49
C VAL A 5 10.97 5.37 -22.22
N CYS A 6 11.21 4.56 -21.20
CA CYS A 6 10.52 4.68 -19.90
C CYS A 6 10.79 6.03 -19.21
N ILE A 7 12.03 6.50 -19.23
CA ILE A 7 12.40 7.81 -18.66
C ILE A 7 11.74 8.93 -19.45
N LEU A 8 11.82 8.90 -20.79
CA LEU A 8 11.24 9.95 -21.65
C LEU A 8 9.71 10.03 -21.51
N LEU A 9 9.03 8.90 -21.46
CA LEU A 9 7.59 8.86 -21.25
C LEU A 9 7.22 9.29 -19.81
N GLY A 10 8.01 8.91 -18.81
CA GLY A 10 7.83 9.38 -17.44
C GLY A 10 8.02 10.90 -17.33
N LEU A 11 9.03 11.44 -18.01
CA LEU A 11 9.23 12.90 -18.11
C LEU A 11 8.07 13.58 -18.87
N PHE A 12 7.65 13.03 -20.00
CA PHE A 12 6.52 13.59 -20.76
C PHE A 12 5.25 13.65 -19.89
N MET A 13 4.97 12.63 -19.11
CA MET A 13 3.83 12.61 -18.22
C MET A 13 3.98 13.57 -17.03
N ALA A 14 5.20 13.80 -16.56
CA ALA A 14 5.47 14.75 -15.49
C ALA A 14 5.19 16.22 -15.90
N PHE A 15 5.14 16.50 -17.19
CA PHE A 15 4.80 17.83 -17.72
C PHE A 15 3.32 18.00 -18.06
N GLU A 16 2.49 16.94 -18.02
CA GLU A 16 1.05 17.10 -18.17
C GLU A 16 0.45 17.68 -16.87
N PRO A 17 -0.48 18.64 -16.96
CA PRO A 17 -1.13 19.19 -15.78
C PRO A 17 -1.96 18.12 -15.08
N ILE A 18 -1.96 18.15 -13.75
CA ILE A 18 -2.83 17.30 -12.93
C ILE A 18 -4.26 17.83 -13.10
N THR A 19 -5.16 16.99 -13.61
CA THR A 19 -6.57 17.32 -13.86
C THR A 19 -7.53 16.63 -12.90
N ASP A 20 -7.01 15.84 -11.96
CA ASP A 20 -7.80 15.07 -11.01
C ASP A 20 -8.35 15.95 -9.88
N ASN A 21 -9.67 16.04 -9.77
CA ASN A 21 -10.34 16.84 -8.75
C ASN A 21 -10.03 16.37 -7.32
N ASP A 22 -9.88 15.07 -7.10
CA ASP A 22 -9.57 14.54 -5.76
C ASP A 22 -8.16 14.94 -5.32
N TYR A 23 -7.21 15.06 -6.27
CA TYR A 23 -5.88 15.58 -5.98
C TYR A 23 -5.94 16.97 -5.32
N PHE A 24 -6.72 17.87 -5.91
CA PHE A 24 -6.86 19.24 -5.38
C PHE A 24 -7.54 19.26 -4.01
N TRP A 25 -8.52 18.36 -3.80
CA TRP A 25 -9.13 18.16 -2.49
C TRP A 25 -8.08 17.81 -1.44
N HIS A 26 -7.25 16.80 -1.68
CA HIS A 26 -6.19 16.37 -0.76
C HIS A 26 -5.19 17.50 -0.47
N VAL A 27 -4.80 18.27 -1.48
CA VAL A 27 -3.91 19.44 -1.31
C VAL A 27 -4.55 20.52 -0.45
N VAL A 28 -5.84 20.80 -0.61
CA VAL A 28 -6.57 21.79 0.21
C VAL A 28 -6.66 21.34 1.66
N VAL A 29 -6.96 20.07 1.92
CA VAL A 29 -6.97 19.51 3.28
C VAL A 29 -5.57 19.59 3.90
N GLY A 30 -4.53 19.21 3.16
CA GLY A 30 -3.14 19.33 3.61
C GLY A 30 -2.73 20.77 3.94
N LYS A 31 -3.16 21.75 3.13
CA LYS A 31 -2.98 23.19 3.40
C LYS A 31 -3.66 23.61 4.69
N TRP A 32 -4.89 23.15 4.91
CA TRP A 32 -5.63 23.44 6.12
C TRP A 32 -4.93 22.88 7.36
N ILE A 33 -4.48 21.63 7.34
CA ILE A 33 -3.71 20.97 8.41
C ILE A 33 -2.42 21.78 8.70
N ASN A 34 -1.70 22.19 7.66
CA ASN A 34 -0.48 22.99 7.82
C ASN A 34 -0.72 24.33 8.50
N ASN A 35 -1.80 25.02 8.14
CA ASN A 35 -2.07 26.37 8.63
C ASN A 35 -2.65 26.38 10.03
N ASN A 36 -3.42 25.34 10.41
CA ASN A 36 -4.10 25.27 11.70
C ASN A 36 -3.35 24.38 12.71
N HIS A 37 -2.36 23.60 12.29
CA HIS A 37 -1.63 22.62 13.13
C HIS A 37 -2.55 21.62 13.85
N ILE A 38 -3.70 21.31 13.25
CA ILE A 38 -4.72 20.40 13.76
C ILE A 38 -5.16 19.49 12.63
N ILE A 39 -5.50 18.23 12.93
CA ILE A 39 -6.10 17.32 11.97
C ILE A 39 -7.62 17.49 12.06
N PRO A 40 -8.33 17.73 10.94
CA PRO A 40 -9.77 17.98 10.97
C PRO A 40 -10.54 16.73 11.39
N SER A 41 -11.49 16.92 12.30
CA SER A 41 -12.43 15.89 12.75
C SER A 41 -13.88 16.17 12.30
N LYS A 42 -14.05 17.22 11.51
CA LYS A 42 -15.31 17.64 10.91
C LYS A 42 -15.12 17.98 9.45
N GLU A 43 -16.14 17.74 8.65
CA GLU A 43 -16.17 18.18 7.26
C GLU A 43 -16.11 19.70 7.16
N LEU A 44 -15.21 20.22 6.33
CA LEU A 44 -14.90 21.67 6.27
C LEU A 44 -15.18 22.29 4.89
N PHE A 45 -15.27 21.48 3.83
CA PHE A 45 -15.13 21.96 2.45
C PHE A 45 -16.34 21.68 1.57
N SER A 46 -17.33 20.95 2.07
CA SER A 46 -18.56 20.63 1.33
C SER A 46 -19.79 21.25 1.98
N TRP A 47 -20.94 21.05 1.36
CA TRP A 47 -22.26 21.41 1.90
C TRP A 47 -22.59 20.68 3.23
N ALA A 48 -21.92 19.55 3.51
CA ALA A 48 -22.01 18.80 4.77
C ALA A 48 -21.08 19.36 5.85
N SER A 49 -20.61 20.60 5.73
CA SER A 49 -19.70 21.23 6.68
C SER A 49 -20.24 21.16 8.11
N GLY A 50 -19.37 20.70 9.04
CA GLY A 50 -19.70 20.52 10.44
C GLY A 50 -20.04 19.07 10.84
N GLU A 51 -20.38 18.19 9.90
CA GLU A 51 -20.56 16.77 10.17
C GLU A 51 -19.25 16.10 10.61
N SER A 52 -19.37 15.02 11.37
CA SER A 52 -18.19 14.31 11.86
C SER A 52 -17.45 13.66 10.68
N TRP A 53 -16.14 13.87 10.62
CA TRP A 53 -15.29 13.34 9.57
C TRP A 53 -14.01 12.72 10.13
N VAL A 54 -13.55 11.63 9.51
CA VAL A 54 -12.28 10.98 9.82
C VAL A 54 -11.32 11.23 8.67
N ALA A 55 -10.36 12.12 8.87
CA ALA A 55 -9.32 12.42 7.88
C ALA A 55 -8.33 11.24 7.82
N HIS A 56 -8.73 10.14 7.19
CA HIS A 56 -7.99 8.88 7.17
C HIS A 56 -6.75 8.88 6.25
N GLU A 57 -6.49 9.98 5.57
CA GLU A 57 -5.36 10.22 4.65
C GLU A 57 -4.50 11.43 5.08
N TRP A 58 -4.72 11.92 6.29
CA TRP A 58 -4.18 13.18 6.81
C TRP A 58 -2.67 13.36 6.59
N LEU A 59 -1.88 12.30 6.79
CA LEU A 59 -0.42 12.38 6.66
C LEU A 59 -0.01 12.52 5.20
N ASN A 60 -0.69 11.82 4.30
CA ASN A 60 -0.44 11.92 2.87
C ASN A 60 -0.84 13.31 2.34
N GLU A 61 -2.00 13.81 2.73
CA GLU A 61 -2.51 15.14 2.39
C GLU A 61 -1.55 16.25 2.84
N PHE A 62 -1.07 16.16 4.08
CA PHE A 62 -0.07 17.09 4.60
C PHE A 62 1.23 17.06 3.78
N ILE A 63 1.72 15.86 3.44
CA ILE A 63 2.93 15.70 2.62
C ILE A 63 2.70 16.26 1.22
N MET A 64 1.59 15.91 0.56
CA MET A 64 1.23 16.40 -0.78
C MET A 64 1.27 17.92 -0.84
N TYR A 65 0.66 18.59 0.13
CA TYR A 65 0.71 20.05 0.23
C TYR A 65 2.16 20.58 0.37
N LYS A 66 2.98 19.94 1.21
CA LYS A 66 4.36 20.38 1.47
C LYS A 66 5.30 20.24 0.28
N ILE A 67 5.15 19.19 -0.50
CA ILE A 67 6.06 18.88 -1.62
C ILE A 67 5.58 19.49 -2.94
N GLY A 68 4.28 19.88 -3.02
CA GLY A 68 3.68 20.43 -4.23
C GLY A 68 3.57 19.43 -5.38
N ASP A 69 3.06 19.90 -6.52
CA ASP A 69 2.73 19.06 -7.67
C ASP A 69 3.93 18.26 -8.20
N MET A 70 5.06 18.90 -8.40
CA MET A 70 6.28 18.23 -8.87
C MET A 70 6.78 17.17 -7.88
N GLY A 71 6.72 17.47 -6.58
CA GLY A 71 7.09 16.52 -5.55
C GLY A 71 6.17 15.29 -5.54
N CYS A 72 4.87 15.48 -5.70
CA CYS A 72 3.88 14.41 -5.82
C CYS A 72 4.15 13.51 -7.03
N ILE A 73 4.46 14.11 -8.20
CA ILE A 73 4.82 13.38 -9.41
C ILE A 73 6.09 12.54 -9.21
N ILE A 74 7.13 13.14 -8.63
CA ILE A 74 8.42 12.45 -8.37
C ILE A 74 8.20 11.26 -7.42
N ILE A 75 7.44 11.45 -6.32
CA ILE A 75 7.13 10.37 -5.38
C ILE A 75 6.34 9.27 -6.08
N MET A 76 5.36 9.60 -6.90
CA MET A 76 4.59 8.62 -7.64
C MET A 76 5.46 7.80 -8.60
N LEU A 77 6.38 8.44 -9.33
CA LEU A 77 7.34 7.74 -10.18
C LEU A 77 8.26 6.80 -9.36
N ALA A 78 8.71 7.24 -8.19
CA ALA A 78 9.52 6.42 -7.28
C ALA A 78 8.72 5.21 -6.77
N ILE A 79 7.45 5.39 -6.42
CA ILE A 79 6.53 4.32 -6.02
C ILE A 79 6.40 3.29 -7.14
N PHE A 80 6.17 3.71 -8.37
CA PHE A 80 6.07 2.79 -9.51
C PHE A 80 7.36 2.03 -9.76
N LEU A 81 8.52 2.65 -9.58
CA LEU A 81 9.79 1.95 -9.67
C LEU A 81 9.95 0.89 -8.58
N ILE A 82 9.58 1.21 -7.35
CA ILE A 82 9.60 0.25 -6.22
C ILE A 82 8.66 -0.93 -6.51
N LEU A 83 7.44 -0.66 -6.95
CA LEU A 83 6.47 -1.68 -7.35
C LEU A 83 7.02 -2.58 -8.45
N TYR A 84 7.64 -2.00 -9.48
CA TYR A 84 8.29 -2.77 -10.53
C TYR A 84 9.33 -3.75 -9.97
N VAL A 85 10.21 -3.27 -9.09
CA VAL A 85 11.26 -4.12 -8.47
C VAL A 85 10.65 -5.22 -7.61
N LEU A 86 9.64 -4.92 -6.81
CA LEU A 86 8.95 -5.90 -5.96
C LEU A 86 8.25 -6.96 -6.80
N LEU A 87 7.48 -6.58 -7.81
CA LEU A 87 6.79 -7.50 -8.72
C LEU A 87 7.77 -8.38 -9.50
N ALA A 88 8.86 -7.81 -10.03
CA ALA A 88 9.89 -8.57 -10.72
C ALA A 88 10.53 -9.65 -9.83
N LYS A 89 10.79 -9.33 -8.55
CA LYS A 89 11.28 -10.29 -7.54
C LYS A 89 10.24 -11.37 -7.22
N MET A 90 8.97 -11.00 -7.06
CA MET A 90 7.88 -11.94 -6.77
C MET A 90 7.67 -12.92 -7.92
N LEU A 91 7.68 -12.44 -9.15
CA LEU A 91 7.49 -13.24 -10.35
C LEU A 91 8.74 -14.05 -10.75
N LYS A 92 9.87 -13.87 -10.04
CA LYS A 92 11.16 -14.53 -10.33
C LYS A 92 11.55 -14.40 -11.81
N LEU A 93 11.36 -13.21 -12.39
CA LEU A 93 11.58 -12.97 -13.80
C LEU A 93 13.05 -13.15 -14.17
N LYS A 94 13.30 -13.96 -15.19
CA LYS A 94 14.63 -14.07 -15.81
C LYS A 94 14.95 -12.79 -16.58
N TRP A 95 16.23 -12.44 -16.66
CA TRP A 95 16.72 -11.22 -17.30
C TRP A 95 16.18 -11.02 -18.74
N GLN A 96 16.03 -12.08 -19.50
CA GLN A 96 15.51 -12.07 -20.87
C GLN A 96 14.02 -11.66 -20.96
N LYS A 97 13.20 -12.01 -19.96
CA LYS A 97 11.76 -11.65 -19.89
C LYS A 97 11.51 -10.30 -19.23
N LEU A 98 12.54 -9.69 -18.64
CA LEU A 98 12.41 -8.38 -18.00
C LEU A 98 12.08 -7.27 -19.00
N PHE A 99 12.44 -7.40 -20.26
CA PHE A 99 12.16 -6.37 -21.27
C PHE A 99 10.66 -6.30 -21.60
N ASP A 100 10.04 -7.43 -21.92
CA ASP A 100 8.62 -7.49 -22.26
C ASP A 100 7.77 -7.08 -21.05
N PHE A 101 8.15 -7.55 -19.86
CA PHE A 101 7.51 -7.15 -18.62
C PHE A 101 7.66 -5.64 -18.34
N LYS A 102 8.84 -5.07 -18.57
CA LYS A 102 9.07 -3.61 -18.41
C LYS A 102 8.15 -2.80 -19.29
N LEU A 103 8.00 -3.17 -20.55
CA LEU A 103 7.17 -2.44 -21.49
C LEU A 103 5.69 -2.51 -21.08
N CYS A 104 5.18 -3.73 -20.80
CA CYS A 104 3.79 -3.91 -20.35
C CYS A 104 3.50 -3.18 -19.03
N TYR A 105 4.41 -3.30 -18.05
CA TYR A 105 4.27 -2.64 -16.77
C TYR A 105 4.27 -1.12 -16.94
N PHE A 106 5.18 -0.62 -17.77
CA PHE A 106 5.30 0.80 -18.02
C PHE A 106 4.06 1.36 -18.72
N LEU A 107 3.55 0.70 -19.76
CA LEU A 107 2.32 1.10 -20.44
C LEU A 107 1.13 1.09 -19.47
N LEU A 108 1.01 0.06 -18.62
CA LEU A 108 -0.02 -0.02 -17.61
C LEU A 108 0.06 1.16 -16.63
N MET A 109 1.27 1.48 -16.13
CA MET A 109 1.47 2.58 -15.20
C MET A 109 1.23 3.94 -15.85
N THR A 110 1.56 4.08 -17.15
CA THR A 110 1.27 5.28 -17.94
C THR A 110 -0.23 5.56 -18.00
N VAL A 111 -1.02 4.54 -18.34
CA VAL A 111 -2.49 4.65 -18.37
C VAL A 111 -3.03 4.97 -16.98
N PHE A 112 -2.52 4.29 -15.96
CA PHE A 112 -2.94 4.49 -14.59
C PHE A 112 -2.65 5.91 -14.08
N PHE A 113 -1.47 6.44 -14.38
CA PHE A 113 -1.11 7.82 -14.06
C PHE A 113 -2.06 8.84 -14.69
N LYS A 114 -2.37 8.65 -15.97
CA LYS A 114 -3.21 9.57 -16.74
C LYS A 114 -4.66 9.59 -16.23
N VAL A 115 -5.15 8.45 -15.72
CA VAL A 115 -6.54 8.30 -15.27
C VAL A 115 -6.73 8.78 -13.84
N THR A 116 -5.72 8.66 -12.98
CA THR A 116 -5.94 8.75 -11.52
C THR A 116 -5.13 9.83 -10.81
N GLY A 117 -4.09 10.40 -11.43
CA GLY A 117 -3.23 11.38 -10.78
C GLY A 117 -2.51 10.87 -9.50
N PRO A 118 -1.76 11.73 -8.78
CA PRO A 118 -1.08 11.36 -7.54
C PRO A 118 -2.03 11.38 -6.34
N ARG A 119 -2.77 10.29 -6.13
CA ARG A 119 -3.69 10.11 -5.00
C ARG A 119 -3.07 9.32 -3.85
N PRO A 120 -3.58 9.46 -2.61
CA PRO A 120 -3.10 8.75 -1.43
C PRO A 120 -3.04 7.22 -1.57
N TYR A 121 -4.00 6.59 -2.27
CA TYR A 121 -4.04 5.14 -2.42
C TYR A 121 -2.84 4.55 -3.20
N ILE A 122 -2.10 5.37 -3.97
CA ILE A 122 -0.91 4.92 -4.69
C ILE A 122 0.16 4.40 -3.72
N VAL A 123 0.30 5.04 -2.56
CA VAL A 123 1.20 4.57 -1.48
C VAL A 123 0.76 3.18 -0.99
N SER A 124 -0.55 2.93 -0.92
CA SER A 124 -1.09 1.63 -0.52
C SER A 124 -0.69 0.48 -1.45
N LEU A 125 -0.43 0.74 -2.73
CA LEU A 125 0.06 -0.29 -3.66
C LEU A 125 1.43 -0.82 -3.24
N VAL A 126 2.34 0.06 -2.77
CA VAL A 126 3.65 -0.36 -2.25
C VAL A 126 3.49 -1.15 -0.97
N PHE A 127 2.65 -0.67 -0.06
CA PHE A 127 2.40 -1.34 1.22
C PHE A 127 1.79 -2.73 1.00
N LEU A 128 0.84 -2.85 0.08
CA LEU A 128 0.25 -4.13 -0.30
C LEU A 128 1.29 -5.05 -0.96
N ALA A 129 2.09 -4.55 -1.89
CA ALA A 129 3.14 -5.34 -2.52
C ALA A 129 4.18 -5.84 -1.51
N TYR A 130 4.58 -4.99 -0.55
CA TYR A 130 5.47 -5.37 0.54
C TYR A 130 4.85 -6.43 1.44
N LEU A 131 3.59 -6.24 1.88
CA LEU A 131 2.83 -7.21 2.65
C LEU A 131 2.84 -8.59 1.99
N VAL A 132 2.42 -8.63 0.72
CA VAL A 132 2.32 -9.88 -0.05
C VAL A 132 3.71 -10.52 -0.19
N TYR A 133 4.73 -9.74 -0.52
CA TYR A 133 6.10 -10.23 -0.68
C TYR A 133 6.65 -10.84 0.61
N VAL A 134 6.49 -10.16 1.75
CA VAL A 134 6.97 -10.63 3.06
C VAL A 134 6.17 -11.85 3.54
N LEU A 135 4.83 -11.77 3.50
CA LEU A 135 3.94 -12.81 3.99
C LEU A 135 4.14 -14.13 3.23
N PHE A 136 4.09 -14.10 1.90
CA PHE A 136 4.29 -15.31 1.10
C PHE A 136 5.72 -15.85 1.18
N SER A 137 6.73 -14.97 1.28
CA SER A 137 8.09 -15.42 1.52
C SER A 137 8.27 -16.05 2.90
N TYR A 138 7.52 -15.61 3.91
CA TYR A 138 7.48 -16.22 5.23
C TYR A 138 6.83 -17.61 5.19
N LEU A 139 5.71 -17.76 4.47
CA LEU A 139 5.06 -19.05 4.25
C LEU A 139 5.95 -20.04 3.50
N ASP A 140 6.75 -19.55 2.55
CA ASP A 140 7.79 -20.32 1.83
C ASP A 140 9.05 -20.64 2.70
N ASN A 141 9.04 -20.31 4.01
CA ASN A 141 10.14 -20.54 4.94
C ASN A 141 11.47 -19.88 4.56
N LYS A 142 11.46 -18.78 3.82
CA LYS A 142 12.68 -18.05 3.49
C LYS A 142 13.32 -17.44 4.75
N LYS A 143 14.63 -17.67 4.95
CA LYS A 143 15.36 -17.24 6.15
C LYS A 143 15.21 -15.75 6.44
N TRP A 144 15.31 -14.89 5.44
CA TRP A 144 15.19 -13.46 5.59
C TRP A 144 13.77 -13.02 6.01
N ALA A 145 12.74 -13.70 5.52
CA ALA A 145 11.35 -13.38 5.81
C ALA A 145 10.96 -13.71 7.26
N GLN A 146 11.68 -14.65 7.91
CA GLN A 146 11.46 -14.99 9.33
C GLN A 146 11.66 -13.80 10.29
N LYS A 147 12.49 -12.84 9.90
CA LYS A 147 12.69 -11.59 10.66
C LYS A 147 11.76 -10.49 10.16
N LEU A 148 11.62 -10.35 8.83
CA LEU A 148 10.83 -9.26 8.25
C LEU A 148 9.32 -9.38 8.49
N ILE A 149 8.80 -10.55 8.85
CA ILE A 149 7.38 -10.71 9.20
C ILE A 149 6.97 -9.79 10.37
N TYR A 150 7.88 -9.49 11.29
CA TYR A 150 7.64 -8.60 12.42
C TYR A 150 7.67 -7.10 12.06
N THR A 151 7.98 -6.76 10.82
CA THR A 151 7.83 -5.36 10.33
C THR A 151 6.41 -5.02 9.91
N LEU A 152 5.51 -6.01 9.78
CA LEU A 152 4.12 -5.77 9.38
C LEU A 152 3.35 -4.87 10.35
N PRO A 153 3.48 -4.98 11.68
CA PRO A 153 2.88 -4.00 12.60
C PRO A 153 3.42 -2.58 12.41
N ILE A 154 4.70 -2.41 12.08
CA ILE A 154 5.28 -1.08 11.76
C ILE A 154 4.69 -0.56 10.45
N LEU A 155 4.60 -1.42 9.44
CA LEU A 155 3.93 -1.08 8.18
C LEU A 155 2.49 -0.63 8.42
N GLN A 156 1.77 -1.28 9.35
CA GLN A 156 0.41 -0.90 9.70
C GLN A 156 0.32 0.51 10.28
N ILE A 157 1.26 0.89 11.17
CA ILE A 157 1.29 2.27 11.71
C ILE A 157 1.46 3.28 10.57
N LEU A 158 2.33 3.00 9.62
CA LEU A 158 2.50 3.86 8.45
C LEU A 158 1.22 3.87 7.60
N TRP A 159 0.69 2.70 7.27
CA TRP A 159 -0.45 2.58 6.36
C TRP A 159 -1.70 3.25 6.90
N VAL A 160 -2.04 3.06 8.19
CA VAL A 160 -3.23 3.66 8.81
C VAL A 160 -3.18 5.19 8.84
N ASN A 161 -1.99 5.79 8.82
CA ASN A 161 -1.81 7.25 8.79
C ASN A 161 -1.70 7.82 7.37
N PHE A 162 -1.21 7.03 6.40
CA PHE A 162 -1.11 7.45 5.00
C PHE A 162 -2.41 7.25 4.21
N HIS A 163 -3.09 6.13 4.44
CA HIS A 163 -4.33 5.76 3.76
C HIS A 163 -5.11 4.73 4.59
N GLY A 164 -5.78 5.21 5.63
CA GLY A 164 -6.46 4.38 6.62
C GLY A 164 -7.50 3.44 6.04
N GLY A 165 -8.25 3.87 5.02
CA GLY A 165 -9.31 3.06 4.41
C GLY A 165 -8.86 1.71 3.85
N SER A 166 -7.63 1.60 3.36
CA SER A 166 -7.08 0.32 2.84
C SER A 166 -6.15 -0.40 3.80
N SER A 167 -5.84 0.19 4.95
CA SER A 167 -4.88 -0.38 5.90
C SER A 167 -5.33 -1.70 6.53
N SER A 168 -6.65 -1.96 6.54
CA SER A 168 -7.25 -3.23 6.96
C SER A 168 -6.77 -4.45 6.19
N LEU A 169 -6.24 -4.27 4.98
CA LEU A 169 -5.73 -5.37 4.16
C LEU A 169 -4.66 -6.20 4.87
N ILE A 170 -3.81 -5.61 5.74
CA ILE A 170 -2.78 -6.39 6.44
C ILE A 170 -3.40 -7.52 7.28
N TYR A 171 -4.33 -7.20 8.18
CA TYR A 171 -4.92 -8.23 9.02
C TYR A 171 -5.89 -9.13 8.26
N LEU A 172 -6.57 -8.63 7.22
CA LEU A 172 -7.40 -9.46 6.36
C LEU A 172 -6.58 -10.52 5.62
N PHE A 173 -5.39 -10.18 5.11
CA PHE A 173 -4.49 -11.17 4.49
C PHE A 173 -4.00 -12.22 5.49
N ILE A 174 -3.63 -11.82 6.73
CA ILE A 174 -3.19 -12.77 7.75
C ILE A 174 -4.35 -13.68 8.17
N ILE A 175 -5.55 -13.14 8.37
CA ILE A 175 -6.77 -13.92 8.64
C ILE A 175 -7.06 -14.87 7.48
N GLY A 176 -6.95 -14.39 6.24
CA GLY A 176 -7.12 -15.22 5.06
C GLY A 176 -6.17 -16.44 5.02
N VAL A 177 -4.91 -16.24 5.43
CA VAL A 177 -3.95 -17.36 5.55
C VAL A 177 -4.40 -18.37 6.61
N PHE A 178 -4.90 -17.94 7.78
CA PHE A 178 -5.47 -18.86 8.78
C PHE A 178 -6.71 -19.59 8.26
N MET A 179 -7.59 -18.89 7.56
CA MET A 179 -8.78 -19.54 6.96
C MET A 179 -8.37 -20.57 5.90
N CYS A 180 -7.36 -20.28 5.08
CA CYS A 180 -6.82 -21.26 4.13
C CYS A 180 -6.22 -22.49 4.84
N ASP A 181 -5.47 -22.30 5.94
CA ASP A 181 -4.92 -23.42 6.73
C ASP A 181 -6.02 -24.33 7.26
N ILE A 182 -7.06 -23.73 7.86
CA ILE A 182 -8.23 -24.46 8.36
C ILE A 182 -8.91 -25.23 7.23
N PHE A 183 -9.14 -24.56 6.10
CA PHE A 183 -9.80 -25.15 4.93
C PHE A 183 -9.02 -26.36 4.38
N VAL A 184 -7.70 -26.22 4.22
CA VAL A 184 -6.82 -27.32 3.75
C VAL A 184 -6.84 -28.51 4.71
N LYS A 185 -6.91 -28.27 6.04
CA LYS A 185 -6.97 -29.32 7.05
C LYS A 185 -8.31 -30.07 7.05
N ILE A 186 -9.43 -29.35 6.93
CA ILE A 186 -10.78 -29.93 6.93
C ILE A 186 -11.00 -30.78 5.69
N PHE A 187 -10.75 -30.23 4.51
CA PHE A 187 -11.06 -30.88 3.24
C PHE A 187 -10.00 -31.88 2.77
N LYS A 188 -8.89 -32.05 3.55
CA LYS A 188 -7.79 -32.98 3.25
C LYS A 188 -7.33 -32.92 1.79
N PHE A 189 -7.26 -31.73 1.25
CA PHE A 189 -6.85 -31.55 -0.15
C PHE A 189 -5.50 -32.24 -0.41
N LYS A 190 -5.53 -33.20 -1.31
CA LYS A 190 -4.32 -33.81 -1.84
C LYS A 190 -3.84 -32.86 -2.92
N PRO A 191 -3.03 -31.99 -2.74
CA PRO A 191 -1.95 -31.82 -3.64
C PRO A 191 -0.91 -30.74 -3.31
N ASN A 192 0.20 -30.82 -4.00
CA ASN A 192 1.39 -30.03 -3.90
C ASN A 192 1.22 -28.48 -3.96
N ARG A 193 0.13 -27.97 -4.51
CA ARG A 193 -0.09 -26.51 -4.63
C ARG A 193 -0.65 -25.86 -3.36
N TRP A 194 -1.44 -26.60 -2.55
CA TRP A 194 -2.08 -26.08 -1.35
C TRP A 194 -1.29 -26.31 -0.06
N ASN A 195 -0.20 -27.10 -0.13
CA ASN A 195 0.66 -27.35 1.02
C ASN A 195 1.35 -26.07 1.54
N ALA A 196 1.49 -25.04 0.71
CA ALA A 196 2.02 -23.75 1.13
C ALA A 196 1.15 -23.05 2.20
N PHE A 197 -0.14 -23.38 2.28
CA PHE A 197 -1.06 -22.82 3.28
C PHE A 197 -1.22 -23.70 4.53
N LYS A 198 -0.56 -24.88 4.58
CA LYS A 198 -0.56 -25.71 5.78
C LYS A 198 0.47 -25.19 6.77
N LEU A 199 -0.01 -24.48 7.78
CA LEU A 199 0.84 -23.83 8.77
C LEU A 199 1.37 -24.84 9.79
N ASP A 200 2.64 -24.69 10.18
CA ASP A 200 3.23 -25.35 11.34
C ASP A 200 2.91 -24.57 12.64
N LYS A 201 3.21 -25.18 13.80
CA LYS A 201 2.95 -24.56 15.11
C LYS A 201 3.68 -23.23 15.29
N LYS A 202 4.89 -23.10 14.75
CA LYS A 202 5.69 -21.88 14.83
C LYS A 202 5.07 -20.77 13.98
N GLN A 203 4.64 -21.09 12.75
CA GLN A 203 3.98 -20.15 11.87
C GLN A 203 2.65 -19.66 12.45
N ILE A 204 1.84 -20.55 13.01
CA ILE A 204 0.59 -20.18 13.69
C ILE A 204 0.86 -19.21 14.84
N LYS A 205 1.83 -19.52 15.71
CA LYS A 205 2.20 -18.64 16.83
C LYS A 205 2.70 -17.28 16.34
N THR A 206 3.61 -17.26 15.37
CA THR A 206 4.19 -16.02 14.86
C THR A 206 3.14 -15.15 14.18
N LEU A 207 2.32 -15.71 13.27
CA LEU A 207 1.27 -14.96 12.59
C LEU A 207 0.18 -14.50 13.57
N GLY A 208 -0.12 -15.27 14.61
CA GLY A 208 -1.03 -14.86 15.69
C GLY A 208 -0.51 -13.62 16.43
N ILE A 209 0.77 -13.63 16.82
CA ILE A 209 1.41 -12.46 17.45
C ILE A 209 1.42 -11.25 16.51
N VAL A 210 1.82 -11.44 15.26
CA VAL A 210 1.85 -10.36 14.25
C VAL A 210 0.44 -9.80 14.02
N LEU A 211 -0.59 -10.65 13.95
CA LEU A 211 -1.98 -10.22 13.80
C LEU A 211 -2.42 -9.32 14.96
N VAL A 212 -2.21 -9.76 16.21
CA VAL A 212 -2.57 -8.98 17.39
C VAL A 212 -1.84 -7.63 17.40
N LEU A 213 -0.52 -7.65 17.16
CA LEU A 213 0.28 -6.42 17.10
C LEU A 213 -0.18 -5.49 15.96
N THR A 214 -0.58 -6.04 14.83
CA THR A 214 -1.09 -5.25 13.68
C THR A 214 -2.43 -4.59 14.01
N ILE A 215 -3.35 -5.31 14.67
CA ILE A 215 -4.62 -4.72 15.12
C ILE A 215 -4.38 -3.60 16.14
N LEU A 216 -3.50 -3.81 17.10
CA LEU A 216 -3.13 -2.77 18.07
C LEU A 216 -2.45 -1.56 17.38
N ALA A 217 -1.58 -1.81 16.41
CA ALA A 217 -0.92 -0.79 15.60
C ALA A 217 -1.92 0.08 14.81
N SER A 218 -3.06 -0.49 14.41
CA SER A 218 -4.14 0.25 13.73
C SER A 218 -4.74 1.36 14.61
N CYS A 219 -4.59 1.29 15.92
CA CYS A 219 -5.05 2.35 16.83
C CYS A 219 -4.04 3.50 16.98
N LEU A 220 -2.81 3.36 16.44
CA LEU A 220 -1.77 4.39 16.50
C LEU A 220 -1.94 5.42 15.36
N ASN A 221 -3.05 6.12 15.41
CA ASN A 221 -3.44 7.20 14.51
C ASN A 221 -4.21 8.27 15.31
N PRO A 222 -4.42 9.49 14.77
CA PRO A 222 -5.08 10.58 15.49
C PRO A 222 -6.51 10.30 15.95
N PHE A 223 -7.20 9.35 15.33
CA PHE A 223 -8.59 8.98 15.63
C PHE A 223 -8.70 7.71 16.49
N GLY A 224 -7.56 7.07 16.80
CA GLY A 224 -7.52 5.83 17.58
C GLY A 224 -8.33 4.70 16.96
N PRO A 225 -9.14 3.95 17.78
CA PRO A 225 -9.95 2.84 17.30
C PRO A 225 -11.05 3.23 16.30
N LYS A 226 -11.46 4.49 16.24
CA LYS A 226 -12.48 4.96 15.29
C LYS A 226 -12.09 4.73 13.82
N MET A 227 -10.79 4.58 13.55
CA MET A 227 -10.31 4.25 12.21
C MET A 227 -10.61 2.80 11.79
N LEU A 228 -11.02 1.93 12.72
CA LEU A 228 -11.38 0.54 12.47
C LEU A 228 -12.88 0.34 12.19
N LEU A 229 -13.68 1.35 12.47
CA LEU A 229 -15.14 1.37 12.31
C LEU A 229 -15.55 2.01 11.00
#